data_5690eb0db776fef66b89cde58b2101ae
#
_entry.id   5690eb0db776fef66b89cde58b2101ae
#
_cell.length_a   1.000
_cell.length_b   1.000
_cell.length_c   1.000
_cell.angle_alpha   90.00
_cell.angle_beta   90.00
_cell.angle_gamma   90.00
#
_symmetry.space_group_name_H-M   'P 1'
#
loop_
_entity.id
_entity.type
_entity.pdbx_description
1 polymer ?
#
loop_
_entity_poly.entity_id
_entity_poly.type
_entity_poly.pdbx_seq_one_letter_code
_entity_poly.pdbx_strand_id
1 'polypeptide(L)'
;MDEMNQGAAPSGSWTHSFEEDEPGVQVYRPTHSFAFPPTRAGRETLEFGAGGELIEQTQGPDDRPRDKRGRWKALGMNRFALGDTPNAPERVIEIIEMTQDILKIRRA
;
A
#
# COMPACT_ATOMS: atom_id res chain seq x y z
N MET A 1 -9.21 -4.54 23.63
CA MET A 1 -8.86 -4.58 23.24
C MET A 1 -8.29 -4.27 22.42
N ASP A 2 -8.06 -3.82 22.25
CA ASP A 2 -7.63 -3.56 21.48
C ASP A 2 -6.65 -3.88 20.89
N GLU A 3 -6.22 -4.13 21.38
CA GLU A 3 -5.27 -4.57 20.81
C GLU A 3 -5.28 -4.66 19.51
N MET A 4 -5.98 -4.60 19.23
CA MET A 4 -6.21 -4.85 18.04
C MET A 4 -5.62 -4.07 17.07
N ASN A 5 -5.27 -2.97 17.29
CA ASN A 5 -4.68 -2.16 16.30
C ASN A 5 -3.21 -2.33 16.17
N GLN A 6 -2.58 -2.96 17.14
CA GLN A 6 -1.20 -3.19 17.04
C GLN A 6 -0.93 -4.27 16.10
N GLY A 7 -0.13 -4.02 15.08
CA GLY A 7 0.20 -5.02 14.11
C GLY A 7 -0.96 -5.41 13.23
N ALA A 8 -1.97 -4.56 13.15
CA ALA A 8 -3.08 -4.84 12.27
C ALA A 8 -2.58 -4.94 10.85
N ALA A 9 -2.94 -6.03 10.17
CA ALA A 9 -2.49 -6.24 8.82
C ALA A 9 -3.21 -5.30 7.87
N PRO A 10 -2.52 -4.83 6.85
CA PRO A 10 -3.20 -4.03 5.84
C PRO A 10 -4.19 -4.90 5.08
N SER A 11 -5.27 -4.29 4.63
CA SER A 11 -6.28 -5.00 3.85
C SER A 11 -6.94 -4.03 2.90
N GLY A 12 -7.44 -4.56 1.79
CA GLY A 12 -8.19 -3.78 0.83
C GLY A 12 -7.31 -3.08 -0.18
N SER A 13 -7.95 -2.21 -0.95
CA SER A 13 -7.30 -1.54 -2.07
C SER A 13 -7.06 -0.08 -1.73
N TRP A 14 -5.82 0.37 -1.92
CA TRP A 14 -5.36 1.70 -1.56
C TRP A 14 -4.66 2.34 -2.73
N THR A 15 -4.96 3.58 -3.00
CA THR A 15 -4.40 4.32 -4.12
C THR A 15 -3.58 5.49 -3.60
N HIS A 16 -2.44 5.72 -4.23
CA HIS A 16 -1.47 6.72 -3.77
C HIS A 16 -2.03 8.13 -3.96
N SER A 17 -2.13 8.85 -2.86
CA SER A 17 -2.56 10.23 -2.83
C SER A 17 -1.32 11.09 -2.67
N PHE A 18 -0.54 11.21 -3.76
CA PHE A 18 0.77 11.80 -3.66
C PHE A 18 0.73 13.27 -3.30
N GLU A 19 -0.40 13.93 -3.51
CA GLU A 19 -0.56 15.32 -3.12
C GLU A 19 -0.47 15.51 -1.62
N GLU A 20 -0.72 14.45 -0.86
CA GLU A 20 -0.71 14.50 0.59
C GLU A 20 0.58 13.96 1.20
N ASP A 21 1.53 13.52 0.38
CA ASP A 21 2.77 12.96 0.89
C ASP A 21 3.50 13.94 1.78
N GLU A 22 4.15 13.39 2.80
CA GLU A 22 4.99 14.14 3.73
C GLU A 22 6.43 13.68 3.52
N PRO A 23 7.42 14.42 4.01
CA PRO A 23 8.80 13.99 3.83
C PRO A 23 9.02 12.58 4.39
N GLY A 24 9.40 11.66 3.50
CA GLY A 24 9.62 10.27 3.88
C GLY A 24 8.38 9.46 4.11
N VAL A 25 7.19 10.03 3.95
CA VAL A 25 5.93 9.34 4.23
C VAL A 25 5.05 9.41 2.99
N GLN A 26 4.58 8.25 2.54
CA GLN A 26 3.64 8.17 1.44
C GLN A 26 2.23 7.99 1.97
N VAL A 27 1.29 8.73 1.40
CA VAL A 27 -0.09 8.72 1.84
C VAL A 27 -0.94 8.02 0.80
N TYR A 28 -1.73 7.06 1.24
CA TYR A 28 -2.66 6.32 0.40
C TYR A 28 -4.07 6.52 0.92
N ARG A 29 -5.01 6.53 -0.01
CA ARG A 29 -6.43 6.64 0.34
C ARG A 29 -7.19 5.46 -0.24
N PRO A 30 -8.35 5.10 0.33
CA PRO A 30 -9.13 3.98 -0.20
C PRO A 30 -9.50 4.21 -1.66
N THR A 31 -9.25 3.19 -2.47
CA THR A 31 -9.41 3.30 -3.92
C THR A 31 -10.84 3.68 -4.33
N HIS A 32 -11.82 3.11 -3.64
CA HIS A 32 -13.20 3.20 -4.11
C HIS A 32 -14.03 4.23 -3.38
N SER A 33 -13.50 4.88 -2.37
CA SER A 33 -14.29 5.81 -1.57
C SER A 33 -13.70 7.21 -1.46
N PHE A 34 -12.53 7.43 -2.01
CA PHE A 34 -11.88 8.74 -1.95
C PHE A 34 -11.96 9.42 -3.31
N ALA A 35 -12.25 10.72 -3.30
CA ALA A 35 -12.34 11.48 -4.54
C ALA A 35 -10.97 12.03 -4.90
N PHE A 36 -10.25 11.31 -5.75
CA PHE A 36 -8.90 11.71 -6.14
C PHE A 36 -8.93 12.83 -7.17
N PRO A 37 -8.09 13.86 -7.02
CA PRO A 37 -7.96 14.85 -8.08
C PRO A 37 -7.44 14.21 -9.36
N PRO A 38 -7.80 14.73 -10.52
CA PRO A 38 -7.27 14.20 -11.77
C PRO A 38 -5.76 14.39 -11.84
N THR A 39 -5.10 13.46 -12.50
CA THR A 39 -3.66 13.56 -12.71
C THR A 39 -3.31 12.89 -14.03
N ARG A 40 -2.30 13.40 -14.71
CA ARG A 40 -1.84 12.82 -15.96
C ARG A 40 -1.07 11.54 -15.73
N ALA A 41 -0.38 11.45 -14.63
CA ALA A 41 0.56 10.36 -14.43
C ALA A 41 -0.08 9.08 -13.95
N GLY A 42 -1.33 9.09 -13.62
CA GLY A 42 -1.94 7.93 -12.99
C GLY A 42 -1.43 7.75 -11.57
N ARG A 43 -1.97 6.78 -10.88
CA ARG A 43 -1.64 6.59 -9.48
C ARG A 43 -1.35 5.11 -9.23
N GLU A 44 -0.37 4.87 -8.39
CA GLU A 44 -0.09 3.53 -7.94
C GLU A 44 -1.18 3.05 -7.01
N THR A 45 -1.57 1.78 -7.17
CA THR A 45 -2.57 1.15 -6.30
C THR A 45 -1.96 -0.10 -5.69
N LEU A 46 -2.22 -0.28 -4.40
CA LEU A 46 -1.83 -1.47 -3.67
C LEU A 46 -3.08 -2.16 -3.19
N GLU A 47 -3.18 -3.45 -3.45
CA GLU A 47 -4.29 -4.24 -2.94
C GLU A 47 -3.75 -5.35 -2.07
N PHE A 48 -4.17 -5.39 -0.81
CA PHE A 48 -3.72 -6.36 0.17
C PHE A 48 -4.80 -7.40 0.39
N GLY A 49 -4.53 -8.62 -0.02
CA GLY A 49 -5.47 -9.72 0.20
C GLY A 49 -5.28 -10.38 1.53
N ALA A 50 -6.33 -11.00 2.04
CA ALA A 50 -6.33 -11.59 3.38
C ALA A 50 -5.38 -12.77 3.49
N GLY A 51 -5.10 -13.45 2.39
CA GLY A 51 -4.19 -14.58 2.40
C GLY A 51 -2.74 -14.25 2.15
N GLY A 52 -2.38 -12.97 2.21
CA GLY A 52 -1.01 -12.55 1.92
C GLY A 52 -0.76 -12.19 0.48
N GLU A 53 -1.81 -12.12 -0.33
CA GLU A 53 -1.65 -11.71 -1.72
C GLU A 53 -1.45 -10.21 -1.79
N LEU A 54 -0.63 -9.79 -2.73
CA LEU A 54 -0.41 -8.38 -3.00
C LEU A 54 -0.54 -8.15 -4.49
N ILE A 55 -1.33 -7.15 -4.85
CA ILE A 55 -1.42 -6.72 -6.24
C ILE A 55 -1.02 -5.26 -6.29
N GLU A 56 0.01 -4.96 -7.06
CA GLU A 56 0.45 -3.59 -7.29
C GLU A 56 0.08 -3.20 -8.70
N GLN A 57 -0.59 -2.08 -8.85
CA GLN A 57 -0.96 -1.58 -10.17
C GLN A 57 -0.27 -0.26 -10.39
N THR A 58 0.40 -0.12 -11.52
CA THR A 58 1.01 1.14 -11.93
C THR A 58 0.60 1.42 -13.35
N GLN A 59 0.67 2.68 -13.73
CA GLN A 59 0.38 3.07 -15.10
C GLN A 59 1.69 3.03 -15.88
N GLY A 60 1.70 2.29 -16.98
CA GLY A 60 2.86 2.24 -17.83
C GLY A 60 2.99 3.50 -18.67
N PRO A 61 4.12 3.65 -19.38
CA PRO A 61 4.33 4.83 -20.21
C PRO A 61 3.37 4.96 -21.37
N ASP A 62 2.69 3.88 -21.73
CA ASP A 62 1.71 3.88 -22.79
C ASP A 62 0.28 3.97 -22.24
N ASP A 63 0.13 4.42 -21.03
CA ASP A 63 -1.15 4.56 -20.34
C ASP A 63 -1.86 3.25 -20.09
N ARG A 64 -1.18 2.14 -20.23
CA ARG A 64 -1.76 0.86 -19.89
C ARG A 64 -1.47 0.52 -18.45
N PRO A 65 -2.47 0.09 -17.68
CA PRO A 65 -2.20 -0.36 -16.33
C PRO A 65 -1.34 -1.62 -16.34
N ARG A 66 -0.44 -1.68 -15.40
CA ARG A 66 0.41 -2.85 -15.23
C ARG A 66 0.20 -3.40 -13.85
N ASP A 67 -0.12 -4.69 -13.80
CA ASP A 67 -0.33 -5.38 -12.55
C ASP A 67 0.91 -6.20 -12.23
N LYS A 68 1.35 -6.10 -11.01
CA LYS A 68 2.40 -6.95 -10.50
C LYS A 68 1.85 -7.69 -9.30
N ARG A 69 1.86 -9.00 -9.36
CA ARG A 69 1.34 -9.83 -8.30
C ARG A 69 2.50 -10.34 -7.45
N GLY A 70 2.30 -10.32 -6.16
CA GLY A 70 3.30 -10.77 -5.22
C GLY A 70 2.66 -11.14 -3.91
N ARG A 71 3.41 -10.95 -2.85
CA ARG A 71 2.94 -11.30 -1.54
C ARG A 71 3.38 -10.25 -0.53
N TRP A 72 2.62 -10.18 0.56
CA TRP A 72 3.03 -9.37 1.69
C TRP A 72 3.12 -10.27 2.92
N LYS A 73 4.00 -9.88 3.84
CA LYS A 73 4.25 -10.67 5.03
C LYS A 73 4.51 -9.74 6.20
N ALA A 74 3.84 -9.99 7.31
CA ALA A 74 4.06 -9.21 8.52
C ALA A 74 5.39 -9.58 9.15
N LEU A 75 6.17 -8.58 9.48
CA LEU A 75 7.46 -8.76 10.14
C LEU A 75 7.44 -8.35 11.61
N GLY A 76 6.29 -7.84 12.07
CA GLY A 76 6.18 -7.35 13.43
C GLY A 76 6.45 -5.85 13.51
N MET A 77 5.99 -5.23 14.57
CA MET A 77 6.23 -3.81 14.82
C MET A 77 5.83 -2.92 13.66
N ASN A 78 4.70 -3.23 13.06
CA ASN A 78 4.12 -2.48 11.94
C ASN A 78 4.97 -2.51 10.67
N ARG A 79 5.87 -3.45 10.54
CA ARG A 79 6.68 -3.62 9.35
C ARG A 79 6.18 -4.78 8.53
N PHE A 80 6.21 -4.58 7.23
CA PHE A 80 5.69 -5.56 6.29
C PHE A 80 6.64 -5.67 5.10
N ALA A 81 6.91 -6.90 4.69
CA ALA A 81 7.71 -7.15 3.51
C ALA A 81 6.78 -7.29 2.32
N LEU A 82 7.10 -6.60 1.25
CA LEU A 82 6.34 -6.64 0.00
C LEU A 82 7.26 -7.12 -1.11
N GLY A 83 6.81 -8.12 -1.86
CA GLY A 83 7.62 -8.60 -2.96
C GLY A 83 7.02 -9.80 -3.63
N ASP A 84 7.81 -10.37 -4.56
CA ASP A 84 7.35 -11.51 -5.35
C ASP A 84 7.32 -12.79 -4.56
N THR A 85 8.22 -12.93 -3.61
CA THR A 85 8.26 -14.13 -2.79
C THR A 85 8.46 -13.73 -1.34
N PRO A 86 8.00 -14.56 -0.41
CA PRO A 86 8.19 -14.26 1.00
C PRO A 86 9.65 -14.24 1.44
N ASN A 87 10.51 -14.97 0.73
CA ASN A 87 11.90 -15.11 1.13
C ASN A 87 12.82 -14.08 0.49
N ALA A 88 12.34 -13.34 -0.49
CA ALA A 88 13.12 -12.34 -1.19
C ALA A 88 12.27 -11.11 -1.43
N PRO A 89 11.92 -10.39 -0.37
CA PRO A 89 11.06 -9.24 -0.51
C PRO A 89 11.77 -8.12 -1.26
N GLU A 90 11.03 -7.44 -2.11
CA GLU A 90 11.59 -6.31 -2.84
C GLU A 90 11.77 -5.11 -1.96
N ARG A 91 10.93 -4.95 -0.96
CA ARG A 91 11.04 -3.80 -0.07
C ARG A 91 10.32 -4.09 1.24
N VAL A 92 10.70 -3.37 2.25
CA VAL A 92 10.05 -3.42 3.55
C VAL A 92 9.46 -2.05 3.82
N ILE A 93 8.22 -2.04 4.26
CA ILE A 93 7.54 -0.80 4.61
C ILE A 93 7.17 -0.83 6.08
N GLU A 94 7.00 0.35 6.63
CA GLU A 94 6.47 0.53 7.97
C GLU A 94 5.14 1.28 7.86
N ILE A 95 4.09 0.74 8.46
CA ILE A 95 2.80 1.41 8.49
C ILE A 95 2.81 2.37 9.66
N ILE A 96 2.69 3.65 9.37
CA ILE A 96 2.72 4.70 10.38
C ILE A 96 1.31 4.96 10.90
N GLU A 97 0.34 4.90 10.00
CA GLU A 97 -1.04 5.13 10.36
C GLU A 97 -1.93 4.34 9.42
N MET A 98 -2.95 3.70 9.94
CA MET A 98 -3.95 3.03 9.11
C MET A 98 -5.31 3.16 9.78
N THR A 99 -6.23 3.78 9.07
CA THR A 99 -7.62 3.89 9.49
C THR A 99 -8.49 3.44 8.33
N GLN A 100 -9.79 3.63 8.44
CA GLN A 100 -10.68 3.34 7.31
C GLN A 100 -10.44 4.28 6.13
N ASP A 101 -9.87 5.45 6.39
CA ASP A 101 -9.80 6.50 5.40
C ASP A 101 -8.40 6.84 4.96
N ILE A 102 -7.38 6.37 5.65
CA ILE A 102 -6.02 6.77 5.31
C ILE A 102 -5.04 5.66 5.66
N LEU A 103 -4.04 5.51 4.82
CA LEU A 103 -2.91 4.62 5.07
C LEU A 103 -1.63 5.42 4.82
N LYS A 104 -0.79 5.54 5.85
CA LYS A 104 0.50 6.20 5.71
C LYS A 104 1.60 5.20 5.91
N ILE A 105 2.52 5.17 4.97
CA ILE A 105 3.64 4.23 5.01
C ILE A 105 4.95 4.95 4.75
N ARG A 106 6.03 4.34 5.21
CA ARG A 106 7.36 4.77 4.82
C ARG A 106 8.23 3.55 4.65
N ARG A 107 9.33 3.71 3.94
CA ARG A 107 10.26 2.62 3.79
C ARG A 107 11.01 2.40 5.09
N ALA A 108 11.09 1.16 5.45
CA ALA A 108 11.83 0.78 6.65
C ALA A 108 13.31 0.55 6.33
#